data_fefccd1c57736ed00918f53b83733403
#
_entry.id   fefccd1c57736ed00918f53b83733403
#
_cell.length_a   1.000
_cell.length_b   1.000
_cell.length_c   1.000
_cell.angle_alpha   90.00
_cell.angle_beta   90.00
_cell.angle_gamma   90.00
#
_symmetry.space_group_name_H-M   'P 1'
#
loop_
_entity.id
_entity.type
_entity.pdbx_description
1 polymer ?
#
loop_
_entity_poly.entity_id
_entity_poly.type
_entity_poly.pdbx_seq_one_letter_code
_entity_poly.pdbx_strand_id
1 'polypeptide(L)'
;MVSKVAAEHKAYEEAMNGINKTLETMGLDYPDMMIIHSPQPWVKVNQSEDRYVEGNRAAWKALEDAYKAGKLKAIGISNFLIGDIESLMETAEIKPMVNQILLHISNTPLELVEYCQKNGIAVEAYSPIAHGEILNQPQIKEMADKYGVSVPQLCIRYTLQLGAISLPKTGNPAHMKTNADVDFEISAEDMEVLKHFKKIESYGANSGFCLLYTSPSPRDRS
;
A
#
# COMPACT_ATOMS: atom_id res chain seq x y z
N MET A 1 -4.34 -15.74 -1.18
CA MET A 1 -2.97 -15.35 -1.63
C MET A 1 -3.06 -14.14 -2.54
N VAL A 2 -2.14 -13.15 -2.38
CA VAL A 2 -2.08 -11.93 -3.18
C VAL A 2 -0.82 -11.95 -4.04
N SER A 3 -0.92 -11.63 -5.32
CA SER A 3 0.21 -11.46 -6.23
C SER A 3 0.10 -10.12 -6.98
N LYS A 4 1.11 -9.77 -7.77
CA LYS A 4 1.19 -8.47 -8.42
C LYS A 4 1.57 -8.60 -9.90
N VAL A 5 0.92 -7.82 -10.75
CA VAL A 5 1.41 -7.50 -12.09
C VAL A 5 2.60 -6.56 -11.94
N ALA A 6 3.71 -6.87 -12.58
CA ALA A 6 4.93 -6.05 -12.49
C ALA A 6 4.66 -4.60 -12.90
N ALA A 7 5.33 -3.67 -12.23
CA ALA A 7 5.16 -2.23 -12.49
C ALA A 7 5.53 -1.83 -13.93
N GLU A 8 6.40 -2.60 -14.56
CA GLU A 8 6.88 -2.44 -15.94
C GLU A 8 5.86 -2.87 -17.00
N HIS A 9 4.92 -3.77 -16.64
CA HIS A 9 3.92 -4.29 -17.56
C HIS A 9 2.82 -3.24 -17.81
N LYS A 10 2.98 -2.44 -18.83
CA LYS A 10 2.10 -1.34 -19.21
C LYS A 10 1.30 -1.61 -20.51
N ALA A 11 1.40 -2.81 -21.06
CA ALA A 11 0.57 -3.28 -22.15
C ALA A 11 -0.35 -4.42 -21.69
N TYR A 12 -1.51 -4.56 -22.33
CA TYR A 12 -2.49 -5.62 -22.03
C TYR A 12 -1.86 -7.01 -22.07
N GLU A 13 -1.14 -7.33 -23.15
CA GLU A 13 -0.52 -8.63 -23.34
C GLU A 13 0.57 -8.92 -22.30
N GLU A 14 1.35 -7.93 -21.92
CA GLU A 14 2.36 -8.07 -20.88
C GLU A 14 1.72 -8.39 -19.53
N ALA A 15 0.67 -7.67 -19.17
CA ALA A 15 -0.07 -7.89 -17.93
C ALA A 15 -0.74 -9.28 -17.93
N MET A 16 -1.42 -9.66 -19.00
CA MET A 16 -2.08 -10.96 -19.15
C MET A 16 -1.07 -12.12 -19.09
N ASN A 17 0.07 -11.98 -19.76
CA ASN A 17 1.16 -12.96 -19.67
C ASN A 17 1.72 -13.07 -18.25
N GLY A 18 1.87 -11.96 -17.54
CA GLY A 18 2.28 -11.93 -16.14
C GLY A 18 1.30 -12.67 -15.22
N ILE A 19 0.00 -12.49 -15.44
CA ILE A 19 -1.07 -13.20 -14.72
C ILE A 19 -0.97 -14.70 -14.97
N ASN A 20 -0.94 -15.12 -16.24
CA ASN A 20 -0.88 -16.53 -16.61
C ASN A 20 0.39 -17.21 -16.07
N LYS A 21 1.55 -16.54 -16.17
CA LYS A 21 2.82 -17.04 -15.62
C LYS A 21 2.77 -17.18 -14.10
N THR A 22 2.10 -16.27 -13.41
CA THR A 22 1.92 -16.36 -11.95
C THR A 22 1.12 -17.63 -11.59
N LEU A 23 0.02 -17.91 -12.29
CA LEU A 23 -0.79 -19.10 -12.07
C LEU A 23 0.01 -20.37 -12.32
N GLU A 24 0.72 -20.43 -13.45
CA GLU A 24 1.58 -21.56 -13.80
C GLU A 24 2.67 -21.80 -12.76
N THR A 25 3.41 -20.75 -12.39
CA THR A 25 4.52 -20.84 -11.43
C THR A 25 4.06 -21.30 -10.05
N MET A 26 2.88 -20.90 -9.64
CA MET A 26 2.31 -21.25 -8.35
C MET A 26 1.54 -22.57 -8.35
N GLY A 27 1.28 -23.15 -9.52
CA GLY A 27 0.46 -24.35 -9.67
C GLY A 27 -0.96 -24.14 -9.14
N LEU A 28 -1.54 -22.98 -9.37
CA LEU A 28 -2.87 -22.60 -8.88
C LEU A 28 -3.83 -22.33 -10.02
N ASP A 29 -5.09 -22.69 -9.81
CA ASP A 29 -6.16 -22.34 -10.72
C ASP A 29 -6.52 -20.83 -10.64
N TYR A 30 -6.33 -20.22 -9.45
CA TYR A 30 -6.55 -18.78 -9.21
C TYR A 30 -5.76 -18.29 -7.98
N PRO A 31 -5.24 -17.08 -7.95
CA PRO A 31 -4.91 -16.35 -6.73
C PRO A 31 -6.16 -15.64 -6.20
N ASP A 32 -6.23 -15.42 -4.89
CA ASP A 32 -7.36 -14.70 -4.29
C ASP A 32 -7.38 -13.23 -4.77
N MET A 33 -6.22 -12.62 -4.97
CA MET A 33 -6.13 -11.24 -5.47
C MET A 33 -4.89 -11.02 -6.33
N MET A 34 -5.05 -10.20 -7.38
CA MET A 34 -3.96 -9.67 -8.19
C MET A 34 -4.07 -8.16 -8.26
N ILE A 35 -2.95 -7.44 -8.07
CA ILE A 35 -2.92 -5.98 -8.09
C ILE A 35 -1.84 -5.46 -9.04
N ILE A 36 -2.02 -4.28 -9.65
CA ILE A 36 -0.96 -3.56 -10.35
C ILE A 36 0.02 -3.03 -9.31
N HIS A 37 1.32 -3.36 -9.45
CA HIS A 37 2.32 -3.09 -8.41
C HIS A 37 2.65 -1.60 -8.22
N SER A 38 2.58 -0.80 -9.29
CA SER A 38 2.79 0.65 -9.26
C SER A 38 2.21 1.29 -10.53
N PRO A 39 1.74 2.55 -10.47
CA PRO A 39 1.31 3.29 -11.66
C PRO A 39 2.47 3.61 -12.60
N GLN A 40 3.70 3.67 -12.09
CA GLN A 40 4.92 3.92 -12.87
C GLN A 40 5.85 2.71 -12.81
N PRO A 41 6.62 2.40 -13.87
CA PRO A 41 7.76 1.48 -13.78
C PRO A 41 8.73 1.89 -12.67
N TRP A 42 9.31 0.93 -11.95
CA TRP A 42 10.16 1.22 -10.78
C TRP A 42 11.31 2.18 -11.07
N VAL A 43 11.93 2.06 -12.26
CA VAL A 43 13.02 2.94 -12.69
C VAL A 43 12.58 4.38 -12.97
N LYS A 44 11.28 4.65 -12.99
CA LYS A 44 10.68 5.96 -13.25
C LYS A 44 9.94 6.55 -12.06
N VAL A 45 9.72 5.75 -11.01
CA VAL A 45 9.04 6.22 -9.80
C VAL A 45 9.80 7.42 -9.23
N ASN A 46 9.08 8.52 -8.98
CA ASN A 46 9.62 9.79 -8.49
C ASN A 46 10.67 10.48 -9.38
N GLN A 47 10.90 9.98 -10.61
CA GLN A 47 11.86 10.54 -11.56
C GLN A 47 11.20 11.06 -12.84
N SER A 48 9.93 10.78 -13.05
CA SER A 48 9.16 11.16 -14.23
C SER A 48 7.80 11.70 -13.83
N GLU A 49 7.34 12.73 -14.54
CA GLU A 49 5.97 13.25 -14.42
C GLU A 49 4.96 12.38 -15.19
N ASP A 50 5.43 11.52 -16.09
CA ASP A 50 4.57 10.58 -16.82
C ASP A 50 3.94 9.58 -15.84
N ARG A 51 2.60 9.58 -15.77
CA ARG A 51 1.83 8.67 -14.93
C ARG A 51 1.37 7.40 -15.66
N TYR A 52 1.79 7.20 -16.91
CA TYR A 52 1.49 5.99 -17.69
C TYR A 52 0.00 5.66 -17.73
N VAL A 53 -0.86 6.68 -17.91
CA VAL A 53 -2.32 6.57 -17.85
C VAL A 53 -2.83 5.44 -18.75
N GLU A 54 -2.51 5.49 -20.04
CA GLU A 54 -2.97 4.49 -21.02
C GLU A 54 -2.39 3.10 -20.73
N GLY A 55 -1.14 3.02 -20.27
CA GLY A 55 -0.54 1.76 -19.87
C GLY A 55 -1.20 1.14 -18.63
N ASN A 56 -1.58 1.96 -17.66
CA ASN A 56 -2.32 1.50 -16.48
C ASN A 56 -3.72 1.02 -16.85
N ARG A 57 -4.42 1.70 -17.78
CA ARG A 57 -5.72 1.29 -18.32
C ARG A 57 -5.63 -0.06 -19.05
N ALA A 58 -4.59 -0.23 -19.87
CA ALA A 58 -4.35 -1.48 -20.58
C ALA A 58 -4.07 -2.66 -19.62
N ALA A 59 -3.22 -2.45 -18.62
CA ALA A 59 -2.95 -3.45 -17.59
C ALA A 59 -4.19 -3.75 -16.72
N TRP A 60 -5.00 -2.73 -16.43
CA TRP A 60 -6.25 -2.89 -15.69
C TRP A 60 -7.27 -3.73 -16.48
N LYS A 61 -7.41 -3.48 -17.77
CA LYS A 61 -8.27 -4.27 -18.66
C LYS A 61 -7.89 -5.76 -18.64
N ALA A 62 -6.60 -6.08 -18.62
CA ALA A 62 -6.15 -7.47 -18.49
C ALA A 62 -6.57 -8.09 -17.15
N LEU A 63 -6.51 -7.33 -16.05
CA LEU A 63 -7.00 -7.78 -14.73
C LEU A 63 -8.51 -8.00 -14.74
N GLU A 64 -9.28 -7.10 -15.33
CA GLU A 64 -10.74 -7.24 -15.46
C GLU A 64 -11.15 -8.49 -16.25
N ASP A 65 -10.48 -8.74 -17.36
CA ASP A 65 -10.78 -9.89 -18.21
C ASP A 65 -10.38 -11.20 -17.52
N ALA A 66 -9.25 -11.23 -16.82
CA ALA A 66 -8.86 -12.38 -15.98
C ALA A 66 -9.83 -12.61 -14.80
N TYR A 67 -10.33 -11.54 -14.18
CA TYR A 67 -11.36 -11.61 -13.13
C TYR A 67 -12.68 -12.18 -13.68
N LYS A 68 -13.17 -11.64 -14.80
CA LYS A 68 -14.39 -12.13 -15.47
C LYS A 68 -14.26 -13.59 -15.92
N ALA A 69 -13.06 -14.01 -16.30
CA ALA A 69 -12.76 -15.40 -16.67
C ALA A 69 -12.62 -16.34 -15.45
N GLY A 70 -12.78 -15.83 -14.21
CA GLY A 70 -12.66 -16.61 -12.98
C GLY A 70 -11.22 -16.97 -12.58
N LYS A 71 -10.22 -16.44 -13.28
CA LYS A 71 -8.80 -16.64 -12.95
C LYS A 71 -8.36 -15.85 -11.72
N LEU A 72 -9.08 -14.81 -11.35
CA LEU A 72 -8.82 -13.94 -10.18
C LEU A 72 -10.11 -13.78 -9.39
N LYS A 73 -10.04 -13.75 -8.04
CA LYS A 73 -11.21 -13.50 -7.17
C LYS A 73 -11.35 -12.03 -6.78
N ALA A 74 -10.26 -11.29 -6.79
CA ALA A 74 -10.25 -9.85 -6.53
C ALA A 74 -9.14 -9.19 -7.35
N ILE A 75 -9.36 -7.92 -7.68
CA ILE A 75 -8.39 -7.10 -8.43
C ILE A 75 -8.19 -5.74 -7.76
N GLY A 76 -6.99 -5.22 -7.82
CA GLY A 76 -6.64 -3.98 -7.17
C GLY A 76 -5.40 -3.31 -7.73
N ILE A 77 -4.98 -2.30 -7.03
CA ILE A 77 -3.86 -1.43 -7.39
C ILE A 77 -2.91 -1.27 -6.20
N SER A 78 -1.72 -0.77 -6.45
CA SER A 78 -0.76 -0.46 -5.41
C SER A 78 0.01 0.81 -5.78
N ASN A 79 0.24 1.69 -4.81
CA ASN A 79 0.97 2.94 -4.96
C ASN A 79 0.31 3.96 -5.91
N PHE A 80 -0.98 3.83 -6.17
CA PHE A 80 -1.75 4.79 -6.97
C PHE A 80 -2.12 6.01 -6.11
N LEU A 81 -1.87 7.19 -6.63
CA LEU A 81 -2.34 8.46 -6.08
C LEU A 81 -3.78 8.72 -6.53
N ILE A 82 -4.43 9.73 -5.95
CA ILE A 82 -5.83 10.09 -6.26
C ILE A 82 -6.02 10.29 -7.76
N GLY A 83 -5.17 11.10 -8.42
CA GLY A 83 -5.27 11.34 -9.87
C GLY A 83 -5.06 10.08 -10.72
N ASP A 84 -4.22 9.13 -10.27
CA ASP A 84 -4.06 7.85 -10.96
C ASP A 84 -5.32 7.00 -10.87
N ILE A 85 -5.96 6.99 -9.69
CA ILE A 85 -7.21 6.24 -9.44
C ILE A 85 -8.34 6.84 -10.29
N GLU A 86 -8.46 8.17 -10.29
CA GLU A 86 -9.48 8.89 -11.07
C GLU A 86 -9.32 8.59 -12.57
N SER A 87 -8.10 8.74 -13.10
CA SER A 87 -7.81 8.42 -14.50
C SER A 87 -8.12 6.97 -14.85
N LEU A 88 -7.83 6.03 -13.96
CA LEU A 88 -8.14 4.61 -14.16
C LEU A 88 -9.65 4.38 -14.20
N MET A 89 -10.38 4.99 -13.27
CA MET A 89 -11.83 4.82 -13.14
C MET A 89 -12.65 5.42 -14.29
N GLU A 90 -12.08 6.33 -15.09
CA GLU A 90 -12.75 6.84 -16.30
C GLU A 90 -13.10 5.73 -17.30
N THR A 91 -12.30 4.65 -17.36
CA THR A 91 -12.47 3.57 -18.33
C THR A 91 -12.71 2.21 -17.69
N ALA A 92 -12.50 2.09 -16.38
CA ALA A 92 -12.68 0.83 -15.66
C ALA A 92 -14.14 0.38 -15.62
N GLU A 93 -14.41 -0.86 -16.03
CA GLU A 93 -15.72 -1.51 -15.84
C GLU A 93 -15.89 -2.05 -14.42
N ILE A 94 -14.78 -2.42 -13.78
CA ILE A 94 -14.72 -2.91 -12.40
C ILE A 94 -13.82 -1.96 -11.62
N LYS A 95 -14.36 -1.37 -10.56
CA LYS A 95 -13.61 -0.48 -9.67
C LYS A 95 -12.52 -1.27 -8.94
N PRO A 96 -11.32 -0.69 -8.69
CA PRO A 96 -10.31 -1.30 -7.84
C PRO A 96 -10.90 -1.65 -6.46
N MET A 97 -10.69 -2.88 -6.01
CA MET A 97 -11.18 -3.34 -4.70
C MET A 97 -10.24 -2.93 -3.58
N VAL A 98 -8.95 -2.77 -3.89
CA VAL A 98 -7.91 -2.39 -2.91
C VAL A 98 -6.89 -1.44 -3.54
N ASN A 99 -6.34 -0.53 -2.73
CA ASN A 99 -5.10 0.18 -3.00
C ASN A 99 -4.08 -0.14 -1.89
N GLN A 100 -3.01 -0.86 -2.25
CA GLN A 100 -1.94 -1.20 -1.31
C GLN A 100 -0.88 -0.10 -1.31
N ILE A 101 -0.72 0.61 -0.19
CA ILE A 101 0.12 1.81 -0.09
C ILE A 101 1.12 1.74 1.05
N LEU A 102 2.20 2.52 0.96
CA LEU A 102 3.10 2.76 2.08
C LEU A 102 2.35 3.57 3.15
N LEU A 103 2.08 2.96 4.28
CA LEU A 103 1.34 3.61 5.37
C LEU A 103 1.91 3.21 6.73
N HIS A 104 2.46 4.18 7.42
CA HIS A 104 2.98 4.05 8.79
C HIS A 104 2.98 5.42 9.50
N ILE A 105 3.23 5.47 10.79
CA ILE A 105 3.14 6.67 11.63
C ILE A 105 3.88 7.88 11.03
N SER A 106 5.08 7.70 10.49
CA SER A 106 5.84 8.83 9.90
C SER A 106 5.56 9.05 8.40
N ASN A 107 4.61 8.34 7.81
CA ASN A 107 4.14 8.52 6.44
C ASN A 107 2.66 8.14 6.34
N THR A 108 1.81 9.09 6.68
CA THR A 108 0.35 8.91 6.68
C THR A 108 -0.29 9.78 5.61
N PRO A 109 -0.55 9.25 4.40
CA PRO A 109 -1.24 9.98 3.33
C PRO A 109 -2.75 10.02 3.59
N LEU A 110 -3.20 10.86 4.55
CA LEU A 110 -4.59 10.91 5.00
C LEU A 110 -5.58 11.14 3.87
N GLU A 111 -5.33 12.13 3.00
CA GLU A 111 -6.22 12.45 1.88
C GLU A 111 -6.43 11.23 0.96
N LEU A 112 -5.37 10.45 0.69
CA LEU A 112 -5.47 9.24 -0.13
C LEU A 112 -6.24 8.14 0.58
N VAL A 113 -6.01 7.95 1.89
CA VAL A 113 -6.75 6.97 2.71
C VAL A 113 -8.23 7.29 2.71
N GLU A 114 -8.59 8.54 3.02
CA GLU A 114 -9.98 9.01 3.04
C GLU A 114 -10.65 8.92 1.66
N TYR A 115 -9.91 9.28 0.60
CA TYR A 115 -10.39 9.14 -0.77
C TYR A 115 -10.71 7.69 -1.12
N CYS A 116 -9.80 6.76 -0.82
CA CYS A 116 -10.03 5.33 -1.05
C CYS A 116 -11.26 4.84 -0.29
N GLN A 117 -11.35 5.12 1.00
CA GLN A 117 -12.48 4.70 1.85
C GLN A 117 -13.81 5.25 1.36
N LYS A 118 -13.87 6.54 1.03
CA LYS A 118 -15.07 7.20 0.48
C LYS A 118 -15.53 6.56 -0.83
N ASN A 119 -14.61 6.06 -1.64
CA ASN A 119 -14.90 5.38 -2.88
C ASN A 119 -15.09 3.86 -2.73
N GLY A 120 -15.07 3.33 -1.50
CA GLY A 120 -15.20 1.89 -1.22
C GLY A 120 -14.03 1.07 -1.75
N ILE A 121 -12.83 1.65 -1.78
CA ILE A 121 -11.56 1.00 -2.08
C ILE A 121 -10.88 0.70 -0.75
N ALA A 122 -10.65 -0.58 -0.43
CA ALA A 122 -9.94 -0.95 0.80
C ALA A 122 -8.48 -0.48 0.73
N VAL A 123 -7.94 -0.05 1.86
CA VAL A 123 -6.54 0.34 1.97
C VAL A 123 -5.74 -0.78 2.62
N GLU A 124 -4.69 -1.25 1.96
CA GLU A 124 -3.68 -2.13 2.55
C GLU A 124 -2.42 -1.34 2.88
N ALA A 125 -2.01 -1.37 4.14
CA ALA A 125 -0.83 -0.67 4.66
C ALA A 125 0.40 -1.59 4.62
N TYR A 126 1.28 -1.45 3.61
CA TYR A 126 2.55 -2.15 3.65
C TYR A 126 3.60 -1.37 4.45
N SER A 127 4.59 -2.09 4.98
CA SER A 127 5.65 -1.56 5.85
C SER A 127 5.12 -0.75 7.05
N PRO A 128 4.13 -1.24 7.81
CA PRO A 128 3.54 -0.49 8.92
C PRO A 128 4.54 -0.13 10.01
N ILE A 129 5.68 -0.83 10.08
CA ILE A 129 6.78 -0.60 11.04
C ILE A 129 7.94 0.19 10.39
N ALA A 130 7.70 0.88 9.26
CA ALA A 130 8.69 1.71 8.56
C ALA A 130 10.05 1.01 8.36
N HIS A 131 10.06 -0.24 7.88
CA HIS A 131 11.28 -1.08 7.74
C HIS A 131 12.13 -1.20 9.02
N GLY A 132 11.54 -0.96 10.20
CA GLY A 132 12.22 -0.97 11.49
C GLY A 132 12.78 0.39 11.93
N GLU A 133 12.79 1.39 11.08
CA GLU A 133 13.33 2.73 11.41
C GLU A 133 12.53 3.43 12.51
N ILE A 134 11.24 3.16 12.61
CA ILE A 134 10.35 3.69 13.67
C ILE A 134 10.71 3.18 15.06
N LEU A 135 11.36 2.00 15.16
CA LEU A 135 11.67 1.35 16.43
C LEU A 135 12.62 2.17 17.32
N ASN A 136 13.41 3.05 16.71
CA ASN A 136 14.41 3.86 17.41
C ASN A 136 13.94 5.29 17.73
N GLN A 137 12.66 5.61 17.44
CA GLN A 137 12.09 6.91 17.74
C GLN A 137 11.65 7.02 19.20
N PRO A 138 12.30 7.86 20.06
CA PRO A 138 12.01 7.90 21.49
C PRO A 138 10.55 8.20 21.80
N GLN A 139 9.94 9.15 21.08
CA GLN A 139 8.54 9.54 21.27
C GLN A 139 7.57 8.39 20.96
N ILE A 140 7.88 7.54 19.98
CA ILE A 140 7.06 6.38 19.65
C ILE A 140 7.23 5.28 20.69
N LYS A 141 8.42 5.11 21.27
CA LYS A 141 8.65 4.20 22.41
C LYS A 141 7.85 4.65 23.62
N GLU A 142 7.93 5.93 23.97
CA GLU A 142 7.15 6.50 25.08
C GLU A 142 5.64 6.30 24.87
N MET A 143 5.15 6.50 23.66
CA MET A 143 3.75 6.25 23.32
C MET A 143 3.39 4.76 23.46
N ALA A 144 4.24 3.85 23.01
CA ALA A 144 4.00 2.41 23.16
C ALA A 144 3.99 1.99 24.66
N ASP A 145 4.92 2.53 25.45
CA ASP A 145 5.00 2.28 26.89
C ASP A 145 3.74 2.77 27.61
N LYS A 146 3.15 3.91 27.21
CA LYS A 146 1.87 4.43 27.73
C LYS A 146 0.73 3.40 27.61
N TYR A 147 0.71 2.62 26.53
CA TYR A 147 -0.29 1.57 26.28
C TYR A 147 0.15 0.19 26.78
N GLY A 148 1.36 0.05 27.33
CA GLY A 148 1.91 -1.22 27.79
C GLY A 148 2.17 -2.23 26.66
N VAL A 149 2.47 -1.74 25.44
CA VAL A 149 2.67 -2.54 24.23
C VAL A 149 4.05 -2.29 23.60
N SER A 150 4.44 -3.15 22.69
CA SER A 150 5.64 -2.92 21.90
C SER A 150 5.41 -1.89 20.79
N VAL A 151 6.47 -1.24 20.31
CA VAL A 151 6.40 -0.31 19.17
C VAL A 151 5.77 -0.94 17.92
N PRO A 152 6.12 -2.19 17.53
CA PRO A 152 5.42 -2.86 16.41
C PRO A 152 3.90 -2.99 16.62
N GLN A 153 3.45 -3.35 17.82
CA GLN A 153 2.02 -3.44 18.12
C GLN A 153 1.34 -2.07 17.99
N LEU A 154 1.96 -1.00 18.52
CA LEU A 154 1.45 0.36 18.36
C LEU A 154 1.31 0.74 16.89
N CYS A 155 2.35 0.49 16.08
CA CYS A 155 2.34 0.80 14.65
C CYS A 155 1.26 0.03 13.86
N ILE A 156 1.08 -1.25 14.17
CA ILE A 156 0.04 -2.08 13.56
C ILE A 156 -1.34 -1.57 13.96
N ARG A 157 -1.56 -1.34 15.26
CA ARG A 157 -2.82 -0.81 15.76
C ARG A 157 -3.18 0.53 15.15
N TYR A 158 -2.20 1.41 15.00
CA TYR A 158 -2.37 2.70 14.34
C TYR A 158 -2.96 2.55 12.93
N THR A 159 -2.38 1.70 12.09
CA THR A 159 -2.89 1.49 10.74
C THR A 159 -4.29 0.86 10.73
N LEU A 160 -4.57 -0.05 11.67
CA LEU A 160 -5.91 -0.64 11.83
C LEU A 160 -6.95 0.42 12.24
N GLN A 161 -6.60 1.34 13.15
CA GLN A 161 -7.52 2.41 13.57
C GLN A 161 -7.73 3.48 12.50
N LEU A 162 -6.84 3.58 11.50
CA LEU A 162 -7.09 4.35 10.29
C LEU A 162 -8.03 3.64 9.30
N GLY A 163 -8.50 2.43 9.64
CA GLY A 163 -9.36 1.62 8.76
C GLY A 163 -8.62 0.91 7.64
N ALA A 164 -7.30 0.76 7.76
CA ALA A 164 -6.48 0.03 6.80
C ALA A 164 -6.23 -1.42 7.25
N ILE A 165 -5.93 -2.29 6.29
CA ILE A 165 -5.47 -3.66 6.52
C ILE A 165 -3.95 -3.62 6.68
N SER A 166 -3.45 -3.93 7.86
CA SER A 166 -2.01 -3.89 8.15
C SER A 166 -1.27 -5.11 7.61
N LEU A 167 -0.15 -4.91 6.92
CA LEU A 167 0.67 -5.97 6.32
C LEU A 167 2.08 -6.03 6.94
N PRO A 168 2.23 -6.40 8.22
CA PRO A 168 3.53 -6.54 8.86
C PRO A 168 4.24 -7.80 8.35
N LYS A 169 5.48 -7.65 7.85
CA LYS A 169 6.31 -8.78 7.43
C LYS A 169 7.19 -9.23 8.59
N THR A 170 7.20 -10.51 8.90
CA THR A 170 8.19 -11.15 9.78
C THR A 170 8.42 -12.61 9.40
N GLY A 171 9.63 -13.11 9.64
CA GLY A 171 9.95 -14.55 9.60
C GLY A 171 10.04 -15.18 10.99
N ASN A 172 9.85 -14.41 12.07
CA ASN A 172 9.94 -14.89 13.45
C ASN A 172 8.55 -15.24 13.99
N PRO A 173 8.28 -16.51 14.36
CA PRO A 173 6.98 -16.93 14.91
C PRO A 173 6.55 -16.15 16.16
N ALA A 174 7.49 -15.76 17.03
CA ALA A 174 7.18 -14.96 18.21
C ALA A 174 6.64 -13.56 17.81
N HIS A 175 7.25 -12.95 16.80
CA HIS A 175 6.75 -11.66 16.27
C HIS A 175 5.41 -11.82 15.55
N MET A 176 5.14 -12.96 14.89
CA MET A 176 3.82 -13.21 14.29
C MET A 176 2.74 -13.18 15.37
N LYS A 177 2.98 -13.82 16.51
CA LYS A 177 2.05 -13.84 17.65
C LYS A 177 1.84 -12.44 18.23
N THR A 178 2.91 -11.71 18.53
CA THR A 178 2.81 -10.36 19.10
C THR A 178 2.22 -9.34 18.11
N ASN A 179 2.49 -9.47 16.82
CA ASN A 179 1.90 -8.61 15.79
C ASN A 179 0.38 -8.83 15.64
N ALA A 180 -0.14 -9.98 16.05
CA ALA A 180 -1.58 -10.26 16.07
C ALA A 180 -2.27 -9.82 17.38
N ASP A 181 -1.49 -9.56 18.43
CA ASP A 181 -1.98 -9.14 19.76
C ASP A 181 -2.07 -7.60 19.80
N VAL A 182 -3.14 -7.08 19.20
CA VAL A 182 -3.36 -5.64 18.99
C VAL A 182 -4.77 -5.20 19.41
N ASP A 183 -5.38 -5.93 20.34
CA ASP A 183 -6.73 -5.67 20.87
C ASP A 183 -6.75 -4.58 21.96
N PHE A 184 -6.05 -3.47 21.70
CA PHE A 184 -6.10 -2.26 22.50
C PHE A 184 -6.51 -1.08 21.61
N GLU A 185 -6.89 0.02 22.23
CA GLU A 185 -7.31 1.23 21.50
C GLU A 185 -6.36 2.39 21.82
N ILE A 186 -5.89 3.06 20.76
CA ILE A 186 -5.15 4.32 20.86
C ILE A 186 -6.18 5.43 20.99
N SER A 187 -6.02 6.33 21.98
CA SER A 187 -6.96 7.45 22.18
C SER A 187 -7.02 8.38 20.96
N ALA A 188 -8.12 9.11 20.81
CA ALA A 188 -8.29 10.04 19.72
C ALA A 188 -7.18 11.11 19.70
N GLU A 189 -6.79 11.61 20.89
CA GLU A 189 -5.72 12.60 21.04
C GLU A 189 -4.38 12.02 20.56
N ASP A 190 -4.05 10.80 20.97
CA ASP A 190 -2.80 10.15 20.57
C ASP A 190 -2.80 9.79 19.08
N MET A 191 -3.96 9.39 18.53
CA MET A 191 -4.09 9.19 17.08
C MET A 191 -3.77 10.48 16.30
N GLU A 192 -4.22 11.64 16.77
CA GLU A 192 -3.88 12.93 16.12
C GLU A 192 -2.39 13.23 16.22
N VAL A 193 -1.74 12.97 17.36
CA VAL A 193 -0.28 13.10 17.50
C VAL A 193 0.44 12.19 16.51
N LEU A 194 0.01 10.94 16.37
CA LEU A 194 0.63 9.96 15.48
C LEU A 194 0.41 10.30 13.99
N LYS A 195 -0.76 10.80 13.61
CA LYS A 195 -1.06 11.25 12.23
C LYS A 195 -0.13 12.38 11.78
N HIS A 196 0.25 13.26 12.69
CA HIS A 196 1.11 14.41 12.44
C HIS A 196 2.56 14.19 12.85
N PHE A 197 2.94 12.93 13.14
CA PHE A 197 4.32 12.62 13.50
C PHE A 197 5.26 12.96 12.34
N LYS A 198 6.41 13.54 12.71
CA LYS A 198 7.42 13.97 11.72
C LYS A 198 7.87 12.82 10.82
N LYS A 199 8.16 13.14 9.58
CA LYS A 199 8.77 12.18 8.65
C LYS A 199 10.14 11.75 9.15
N ILE A 200 10.45 10.46 8.99
CA ILE A 200 11.79 9.93 9.26
C ILE A 200 12.71 10.46 8.17
N GLU A 201 13.76 11.19 8.57
CA GLU A 201 14.80 11.65 7.67
C GLU A 201 15.52 10.46 7.03
N SER A 202 15.84 10.57 5.75
CA SER A 202 16.52 9.51 4.99
C SER A 202 15.79 8.15 4.98
N TYR A 203 14.44 8.16 5.14
CA TYR A 203 13.63 6.95 5.05
C TYR A 203 13.96 6.17 3.77
N GLY A 204 14.20 4.88 3.92
CA GLY A 204 14.50 3.99 2.80
C GLY A 204 15.96 4.04 2.32
N ALA A 205 16.84 4.83 2.91
CA ALA A 205 18.27 4.83 2.58
C ALA A 205 18.91 3.44 2.67
N ASN A 206 18.38 2.60 3.56
CA ASN A 206 18.84 1.23 3.80
C ASN A 206 17.96 0.16 3.13
N SER A 207 16.86 0.53 2.46
CA SER A 207 15.87 -0.44 1.98
C SER A 207 15.91 -0.68 0.47
N GLY A 208 16.66 0.08 -0.31
CA GLY A 208 16.70 0.00 -1.77
C GLY A 208 15.39 0.36 -2.48
N PHE A 209 14.31 0.61 -1.71
CA PHE A 209 12.97 0.98 -2.19
C PHE A 209 12.45 2.15 -1.37
N CYS A 210 12.63 3.35 -1.88
CA CYS A 210 12.02 4.54 -1.30
C CYS A 210 10.87 5.02 -2.18
N LEU A 211 9.65 4.57 -1.87
CA LEU A 211 8.45 5.23 -2.33
C LEU A 211 8.14 6.34 -1.33
N LEU A 212 8.78 7.49 -1.51
CA LEU A 212 8.37 8.70 -0.80
C LEU A 212 7.14 9.24 -1.52
N TYR A 213 5.97 9.20 -0.88
CA TYR A 213 4.81 10.03 -1.21
C TYR A 213 5.09 11.48 -0.82
N THR A 214 6.24 12.01 -1.23
CA THR A 214 6.65 13.39 -1.02
C THR A 214 6.87 14.05 -2.36
N SER A 215 5.80 14.13 -3.15
CA SER A 215 5.68 15.30 -3.98
C SER A 215 5.21 16.41 -3.04
N PRO A 216 5.92 17.55 -2.93
CA PRO A 216 5.34 18.71 -2.27
C PRO A 216 4.03 19.00 -3.00
N SER A 217 2.95 19.20 -2.23
CA SER A 217 1.68 19.68 -2.76
C SER A 217 1.96 20.88 -3.67
N PRO A 218 1.23 21.08 -4.77
CA PRO A 218 1.34 22.30 -5.56
C PRO A 218 1.21 23.57 -4.74
N ARG A 219 0.64 23.50 -3.52
CA ARG A 219 0.55 24.60 -2.54
C ARG A 219 1.84 24.88 -1.79
N ASP A 220 2.79 23.96 -1.78
CA ASP A 220 4.08 24.11 -1.09
C ASP A 220 5.18 24.69 -2.02
N ARG A 221 4.81 25.10 -3.24
CA ARG A 221 5.69 25.71 -4.25
C ARG A 221 5.49 27.23 -4.38
N SER A 222 4.88 27.88 -3.40
CA SER A 222 4.72 29.34 -3.38
C SER A 222 5.72 30.01 -2.45
#